data_2f380cfb400e992c176f264f2a6d2a05
#
_entry.id   2f380cfb400e992c176f264f2a6d2a05
#
_cell.length_a   1.000
_cell.length_b   1.000
_cell.length_c   1.000
_cell.angle_alpha   90.00
_cell.angle_beta   90.00
_cell.angle_gamma   90.00
#
_symmetry.space_group_name_H-M   'P 1'
#
loop_
_entity.id
_entity.type
_entity.pdbx_description
1 polymer ?
#
loop_
_entity_poly.entity_id
_entity_poly.type
_entity_poly.pdbx_seq_one_letter_code
_entity_poly.pdbx_strand_id
1 'polypeptide(L)'
;MQDTMKYQSRALFGGVLAIIIALLTFALNYKYMIHGQPENLNKLLYENKYELDSKDILNKDVISLTVNSSLGAFATESHRVYGIPMGTDTLYVVLLEDNSVMAVQLKKQSDIDKMEKIVSETYASKDYYASTSLTIDGKVEKLSDPELEKYFNKALEDLGIKGNDKNEIKIRYITLDATRNRGNLWMVTILFLLGGLALLFGGTFISMIKNRANKKMLATAERANNERAERTPDDNFDFMDIGSYEKISNNGYLGEDTIMDPNKPEEEERFGTPDRRERTEDNKISISGRNLIK
;
A
#
# COMPACT_ATOMS: atom_id res chain seq x y z
N MET A 1 -2.51 -3.81 38.32
CA MET A 1 -3.84 -4.06 37.76
C MET A 1 -4.37 -2.91 36.87
N GLN A 2 -4.13 -1.65 37.24
CA GLN A 2 -4.57 -0.49 36.41
C GLN A 2 -3.88 -0.39 35.04
N ASP A 3 -2.62 -0.76 34.93
CA ASP A 3 -1.87 -0.66 33.66
C ASP A 3 -2.31 -1.68 32.61
N THR A 4 -2.69 -2.89 33.04
CA THR A 4 -3.21 -3.92 32.14
C THR A 4 -4.56 -3.53 31.54
N MET A 5 -5.43 -2.86 32.30
CA MET A 5 -6.71 -2.37 31.80
C MET A 5 -6.55 -1.24 30.79
N LYS A 6 -5.57 -0.33 31.00
CA LYS A 6 -5.25 0.74 30.04
C LYS A 6 -4.69 0.18 28.71
N TYR A 7 -3.87 -0.85 28.77
CA TYR A 7 -3.36 -1.51 27.56
C TYR A 7 -4.46 -2.23 26.78
N GLN A 8 -5.37 -2.92 27.47
CA GLN A 8 -6.50 -3.60 26.83
C GLN A 8 -7.43 -2.61 26.13
N SER A 9 -7.75 -1.48 26.76
CA SER A 9 -8.63 -0.47 26.14
C SER A 9 -7.99 0.18 24.89
N ARG A 10 -6.67 0.43 24.91
CA ARG A 10 -5.94 0.97 23.75
C ARG A 10 -5.87 -0.03 22.61
N ALA A 11 -5.64 -1.31 22.89
CA ALA A 11 -5.62 -2.36 21.87
C ALA A 11 -7.00 -2.57 21.25
N LEU A 12 -8.07 -2.53 22.05
CA LEU A 12 -9.45 -2.59 21.56
C LEU A 12 -9.77 -1.41 20.64
N PHE A 13 -9.45 -0.19 21.06
CA PHE A 13 -9.67 0.99 20.25
C PHE A 13 -8.89 0.95 18.93
N GLY A 14 -7.60 0.57 18.97
CA GLY A 14 -6.77 0.39 17.78
C GLY A 14 -7.31 -0.69 16.84
N GLY A 15 -7.80 -1.79 17.39
CA GLY A 15 -8.41 -2.88 16.62
C GLY A 15 -9.69 -2.46 15.91
N VAL A 16 -10.59 -1.76 16.59
CA VAL A 16 -11.82 -1.21 15.99
C VAL A 16 -11.49 -0.21 14.90
N LEU A 17 -10.55 0.71 15.16
CA LEU A 17 -10.13 1.72 14.18
C LEU A 17 -9.56 1.06 12.92
N ALA A 18 -8.71 0.04 13.07
CA ALA A 18 -8.13 -0.69 11.93
C ALA A 18 -9.23 -1.37 11.08
N ILE A 19 -10.23 -1.99 11.71
CA ILE A 19 -11.37 -2.59 11.00
C ILE A 19 -12.18 -1.52 10.26
N ILE A 20 -12.43 -0.36 10.89
CA ILE A 20 -13.13 0.75 10.23
C ILE A 20 -12.36 1.21 9.00
N ILE A 21 -11.04 1.36 9.09
CA ILE A 21 -10.19 1.73 7.94
C ILE A 21 -10.29 0.66 6.84
N ALA A 22 -10.23 -0.63 7.18
CA ALA A 22 -10.38 -1.71 6.21
C ALA A 22 -11.74 -1.65 5.49
N LEU A 23 -12.82 -1.45 6.24
CA LEU A 23 -14.17 -1.36 5.68
C LEU A 23 -14.35 -0.11 4.81
N LEU A 24 -13.82 1.03 5.21
CA LEU A 24 -13.83 2.25 4.41
C LEU A 24 -13.02 2.07 3.12
N THR A 25 -11.81 1.52 3.20
CA THR A 25 -10.98 1.23 2.03
C THR A 25 -11.71 0.31 1.06
N PHE A 26 -12.35 -0.74 1.57
CA PHE A 26 -13.15 -1.66 0.77
C PHE A 26 -14.38 -0.94 0.16
N ALA A 27 -15.16 -0.22 0.95
CA ALA A 27 -16.38 0.45 0.49
C ALA A 27 -16.12 1.50 -0.60
N LEU A 28 -15.03 2.27 -0.47
CA LEU A 28 -14.64 3.29 -1.44
C LEU A 28 -14.10 2.69 -2.76
N ASN A 29 -13.56 1.48 -2.71
CA ASN A 29 -12.93 0.84 -3.86
C ASN A 29 -13.61 -0.49 -4.25
N TYR A 30 -14.80 -0.80 -3.70
CA TYR A 30 -15.39 -2.13 -3.84
C TYR A 30 -15.60 -2.52 -5.31
N LYS A 31 -16.06 -1.60 -6.15
CA LYS A 31 -16.26 -1.83 -7.58
C LYS A 31 -14.95 -2.22 -8.26
N TYR A 32 -13.87 -1.47 -8.00
CA TYR A 32 -12.54 -1.73 -8.54
C TYR A 32 -11.95 -3.06 -8.00
N MET A 33 -12.21 -3.39 -6.73
CA MET A 33 -11.70 -4.60 -6.09
C MET A 33 -12.45 -5.88 -6.52
N ILE A 34 -13.78 -5.82 -6.68
CA ILE A 34 -14.63 -6.98 -6.96
C ILE A 34 -14.81 -7.20 -8.47
N HIS A 35 -14.67 -6.16 -9.29
CA HIS A 35 -14.79 -6.31 -10.73
C HIS A 35 -13.92 -7.47 -11.22
N GLY A 36 -14.49 -8.32 -12.06
CA GLY A 36 -13.79 -9.43 -12.70
C GLY A 36 -12.55 -9.00 -13.49
N GLN A 37 -12.17 -9.75 -14.50
CA GLN A 37 -11.15 -9.28 -15.43
C GLN A 37 -11.64 -8.01 -16.12
N PRO A 38 -10.81 -6.94 -16.17
CA PRO A 38 -11.19 -5.71 -16.85
C PRO A 38 -11.46 -5.98 -18.33
N GLU A 39 -12.51 -5.37 -18.85
CA GLU A 39 -12.83 -5.49 -20.27
C GLU A 39 -11.74 -4.77 -21.09
N ASN A 40 -11.28 -5.42 -22.16
CA ASN A 40 -10.27 -4.83 -23.03
C ASN A 40 -10.89 -3.74 -23.91
N LEU A 41 -10.40 -2.50 -23.79
CA LEU A 41 -10.94 -1.34 -24.52
C LEU A 41 -10.79 -1.50 -26.04
N ASN A 42 -9.65 -2.01 -26.52
CA ASN A 42 -9.42 -2.23 -27.94
C ASN A 42 -10.48 -3.19 -28.51
N LYS A 43 -10.79 -4.27 -27.77
CA LYS A 43 -11.84 -5.20 -28.14
C LYS A 43 -13.23 -4.56 -28.13
N LEU A 44 -13.53 -3.76 -27.10
CA LEU A 44 -14.78 -3.03 -27.01
C LEU A 44 -14.98 -2.05 -28.18
N LEU A 45 -13.93 -1.31 -28.54
CA LEU A 45 -13.95 -0.41 -29.68
C LEU A 45 -14.24 -1.17 -30.99
N TYR A 46 -13.56 -2.29 -31.21
CA TYR A 46 -13.77 -3.14 -32.38
C TYR A 46 -15.19 -3.71 -32.44
N GLU A 47 -15.70 -4.29 -31.35
CA GLU A 47 -17.04 -4.87 -31.26
C GLU A 47 -18.16 -3.84 -31.50
N ASN A 48 -17.96 -2.59 -31.07
CA ASN A 48 -18.89 -1.48 -31.28
C ASN A 48 -18.61 -0.69 -32.58
N LYS A 49 -17.83 -1.26 -33.50
CA LYS A 49 -17.51 -0.64 -34.81
C LYS A 49 -16.95 0.78 -34.66
N TYR A 50 -16.20 1.02 -33.58
CA TYR A 50 -15.57 2.31 -33.25
C TYR A 50 -16.57 3.47 -32.98
N GLU A 51 -17.84 3.16 -32.72
CA GLU A 51 -18.88 4.17 -32.41
C GLU A 51 -19.05 4.43 -30.90
N LEU A 52 -18.21 3.80 -30.07
CA LEU A 52 -18.29 3.91 -28.61
C LEU A 52 -18.05 5.35 -28.14
N ASP A 53 -18.94 5.87 -27.29
CA ASP A 53 -18.79 7.20 -26.71
C ASP A 53 -17.96 7.19 -25.41
N SER A 54 -17.40 8.36 -25.07
CA SER A 54 -16.64 8.51 -23.81
C SER A 54 -17.48 8.18 -22.57
N LYS A 55 -18.81 8.41 -22.62
CA LYS A 55 -19.73 8.06 -21.53
C LYS A 55 -19.84 6.55 -21.33
N ASP A 56 -19.84 5.78 -22.42
CA ASP A 56 -19.94 4.32 -22.36
C ASP A 56 -18.67 3.72 -21.76
N ILE A 57 -17.53 4.31 -22.09
CA ILE A 57 -16.24 3.92 -21.49
C ILE A 57 -16.21 4.27 -20.00
N LEU A 58 -16.65 5.45 -19.60
CA LEU A 58 -16.73 5.89 -18.21
C LEU A 58 -17.64 4.97 -17.35
N ASN A 59 -18.70 4.44 -17.95
CA ASN A 59 -19.62 3.52 -17.26
C ASN A 59 -18.98 2.14 -16.90
N LYS A 60 -17.84 1.81 -17.54
CA LYS A 60 -17.14 0.53 -17.27
C LYS A 60 -16.34 0.54 -15.97
N ASP A 61 -16.10 1.71 -15.36
CA ASP A 61 -15.32 1.93 -14.16
C ASP A 61 -13.86 1.42 -14.27
N VAL A 62 -13.64 0.21 -14.76
CA VAL A 62 -12.31 -0.44 -14.91
C VAL A 62 -12.18 -1.07 -16.27
N ILE A 63 -11.11 -0.74 -16.97
CA ILE A 63 -10.78 -1.31 -18.28
C ILE A 63 -9.33 -1.76 -18.34
N SER A 64 -9.06 -2.65 -19.30
CA SER A 64 -7.71 -2.99 -19.77
C SER A 64 -7.48 -2.32 -21.10
N LEU A 65 -6.35 -1.66 -21.28
CA LEU A 65 -5.95 -1.02 -22.51
C LEU A 65 -4.62 -1.56 -22.98
N THR A 66 -4.55 -2.02 -24.22
CA THR A 66 -3.29 -2.31 -24.89
C THR A 66 -2.88 -1.12 -25.73
N VAL A 67 -1.82 -0.44 -25.29
CA VAL A 67 -1.28 0.75 -25.96
C VAL A 67 -0.26 0.30 -26.99
N ASN A 68 -0.49 0.65 -28.25
CA ASN A 68 0.39 0.42 -29.39
C ASN A 68 0.85 1.74 -30.03
N SER A 69 0.30 2.88 -29.57
CA SER A 69 0.62 4.19 -30.09
C SER A 69 0.48 5.25 -28.99
N SER A 70 1.50 6.07 -28.83
CA SER A 70 1.51 7.16 -27.85
C SER A 70 2.18 8.39 -28.43
N LEU A 71 1.55 9.54 -28.24
CA LEU A 71 2.00 10.81 -28.77
C LEU A 71 2.92 11.59 -27.80
N GLY A 72 3.19 11.03 -26.61
CA GLY A 72 4.12 11.59 -25.65
C GLY A 72 3.50 11.95 -24.32
N ALA A 73 4.36 12.26 -23.36
CA ALA A 73 3.97 12.73 -22.05
C ALA A 73 3.58 14.21 -22.10
N PHE A 74 2.46 14.57 -21.47
CA PHE A 74 1.99 15.96 -21.43
C PHE A 74 2.05 16.59 -20.03
N ALA A 75 2.06 15.77 -18.99
CA ALA A 75 2.18 16.25 -17.61
C ALA A 75 2.91 15.23 -16.71
N THR A 76 3.50 15.73 -15.66
CA THR A 76 4.08 14.90 -14.58
C THR A 76 3.61 15.48 -13.25
N GLU A 77 2.95 14.66 -12.45
CA GLU A 77 2.38 15.03 -11.17
C GLU A 77 3.22 14.43 -10.04
N SER A 78 3.72 15.29 -9.14
CA SER A 78 4.52 14.85 -8.00
C SER A 78 3.68 14.83 -6.73
N HIS A 79 3.55 13.66 -6.12
CA HIS A 79 2.78 13.50 -4.89
C HIS A 79 3.68 13.66 -3.67
N ARG A 80 3.25 14.50 -2.71
CA ARG A 80 3.91 14.66 -1.43
C ARG A 80 2.89 14.55 -0.30
N VAL A 81 3.22 13.74 0.71
CA VAL A 81 2.42 13.62 1.93
C VAL A 81 3.27 14.12 3.10
N TYR A 82 2.82 15.18 3.77
CA TYR A 82 3.60 15.83 4.84
C TYR A 82 5.05 16.20 4.43
N GLY A 83 5.24 16.64 3.17
CA GLY A 83 6.56 16.99 2.65
C GLY A 83 7.41 15.81 2.17
N ILE A 84 6.99 14.57 2.42
CA ILE A 84 7.69 13.35 2.00
C ILE A 84 7.26 13.03 0.56
N PRO A 85 8.19 12.88 -0.40
CA PRO A 85 7.85 12.49 -1.76
C PRO A 85 7.29 11.06 -1.80
N MET A 86 6.08 10.91 -2.33
CA MET A 86 5.37 9.63 -2.45
C MET A 86 5.47 9.04 -3.86
N GLY A 87 6.20 9.68 -4.74
CA GLY A 87 6.40 9.29 -6.13
C GLY A 87 5.88 10.33 -7.10
N THR A 88 6.07 10.04 -8.38
CA THR A 88 5.61 10.86 -9.50
C THR A 88 4.76 10.00 -10.42
N ASP A 89 3.65 10.56 -10.88
CA ASP A 89 2.82 9.98 -11.90
C ASP A 89 3.06 10.74 -13.21
N THR A 90 3.12 10.03 -14.33
CA THR A 90 3.32 10.63 -15.64
C THR A 90 2.09 10.38 -16.50
N LEU A 91 1.58 11.44 -17.12
CA LEU A 91 0.41 11.39 -17.98
C LEU A 91 0.82 11.46 -19.44
N TYR A 92 0.32 10.53 -20.24
CA TYR A 92 0.59 10.38 -21.67
C TYR A 92 -0.65 10.59 -22.51
N VAL A 93 -0.46 11.14 -23.69
CA VAL A 93 -1.49 11.14 -24.75
C VAL A 93 -1.35 9.84 -25.54
N VAL A 94 -2.40 9.04 -25.56
CA VAL A 94 -2.42 7.74 -26.25
C VAL A 94 -3.40 7.82 -27.41
N LEU A 95 -3.00 7.33 -28.57
CA LEU A 95 -3.85 7.18 -29.76
C LEU A 95 -4.47 5.78 -29.72
N LEU A 96 -5.79 5.72 -29.84
CA LEU A 96 -6.57 4.49 -29.88
C LEU A 96 -6.81 4.04 -31.33
N GLU A 97 -7.23 2.77 -31.48
CA GLU A 97 -7.50 2.15 -32.81
C GLU A 97 -8.66 2.82 -33.58
N ASP A 98 -9.52 3.56 -32.90
CA ASP A 98 -10.62 4.33 -33.50
C ASP A 98 -10.22 5.75 -33.89
N ASN A 99 -8.94 6.05 -33.98
CA ASN A 99 -8.39 7.38 -34.20
C ASN A 99 -8.86 8.40 -33.14
N SER A 100 -9.14 7.94 -31.93
CA SER A 100 -9.38 8.84 -30.81
C SER A 100 -8.16 8.93 -29.91
N VAL A 101 -8.04 10.01 -29.16
CA VAL A 101 -6.99 10.21 -28.16
C VAL A 101 -7.59 10.31 -26.77
N MET A 102 -6.87 9.74 -25.80
CA MET A 102 -7.20 9.82 -24.38
C MET A 102 -5.93 9.98 -23.53
N ALA A 103 -6.11 10.36 -22.28
CA ALA A 103 -5.03 10.41 -21.32
C ALA A 103 -4.82 9.03 -20.65
N VAL A 104 -3.55 8.69 -20.36
CA VAL A 104 -3.18 7.54 -19.55
C VAL A 104 -2.20 7.99 -18.48
N GLN A 105 -2.49 7.68 -17.23
CA GLN A 105 -1.66 8.02 -16.08
C GLN A 105 -0.92 6.79 -15.57
N LEU A 106 0.41 6.87 -15.53
CA LEU A 106 1.31 5.80 -15.10
C LEU A 106 2.15 6.24 -13.91
N LYS A 107 2.38 5.31 -12.98
CA LYS A 107 3.24 5.51 -11.81
C LYS A 107 4.45 4.60 -11.80
N LYS A 108 4.30 3.40 -12.33
CA LYS A 108 5.33 2.38 -12.27
C LYS A 108 6.42 2.66 -13.31
N GLN A 109 7.67 2.81 -12.87
CA GLN A 109 8.78 3.16 -13.73
C GLN A 109 8.95 2.23 -14.94
N SER A 110 8.77 0.91 -14.75
CA SER A 110 8.86 -0.05 -15.85
C SER A 110 7.80 0.14 -16.94
N ASP A 111 6.65 0.70 -16.59
CA ASP A 111 5.56 0.96 -17.53
C ASP A 111 5.78 2.32 -18.22
N ILE A 112 6.35 3.28 -17.47
CA ILE A 112 6.84 4.56 -18.01
C ILE A 112 7.94 4.32 -19.05
N ASP A 113 8.94 3.51 -18.73
CA ASP A 113 10.04 3.19 -19.66
C ASP A 113 9.54 2.52 -20.94
N LYS A 114 8.56 1.61 -20.82
CA LYS A 114 7.92 1.00 -21.99
C LYS A 114 7.11 2.02 -22.81
N MET A 115 6.38 2.91 -22.12
CA MET A 115 5.61 3.95 -22.79
C MET A 115 6.51 4.91 -23.55
N GLU A 116 7.63 5.33 -22.98
CA GLU A 116 8.65 6.15 -23.68
C GLU A 116 9.20 5.45 -24.92
N LYS A 117 9.41 4.13 -24.85
CA LYS A 117 9.79 3.33 -26.00
C LYS A 117 8.69 3.32 -27.06
N ILE A 118 7.43 3.15 -26.68
CA ILE A 118 6.28 3.23 -27.59
C ILE A 118 6.23 4.61 -28.26
N VAL A 119 6.40 5.70 -27.50
CA VAL A 119 6.47 7.05 -28.06
C VAL A 119 7.54 7.15 -29.14
N SER A 120 8.75 6.72 -28.85
CA SER A 120 9.88 6.75 -29.77
C SER A 120 9.61 5.94 -31.06
N GLU A 121 9.03 4.74 -30.92
CA GLU A 121 8.68 3.88 -32.05
C GLU A 121 7.49 4.44 -32.85
N THR A 122 6.50 5.06 -32.19
CA THR A 122 5.36 5.71 -32.84
C THR A 122 5.83 6.81 -33.81
N TYR A 123 6.77 7.66 -33.39
CA TYR A 123 7.32 8.70 -34.26
C TYR A 123 8.28 8.16 -35.34
N ALA A 124 8.89 7.00 -35.13
CA ALA A 124 9.74 6.37 -36.13
C ALA A 124 8.94 5.62 -37.22
N SER A 125 7.69 5.24 -36.90
CA SER A 125 6.80 4.49 -37.77
C SER A 125 6.03 5.44 -38.71
N LYS A 126 5.85 5.01 -39.96
CA LYS A 126 5.02 5.76 -40.94
C LYS A 126 3.53 5.73 -40.61
N ASP A 127 3.11 4.65 -39.94
CA ASP A 127 1.70 4.39 -39.63
C ASP A 127 1.33 4.79 -38.18
N TYR A 128 2.24 5.45 -37.47
CA TYR A 128 2.09 5.83 -36.06
C TYR A 128 1.81 4.64 -35.09
N TYR A 129 2.22 3.43 -35.46
CA TYR A 129 2.14 2.26 -34.60
C TYR A 129 3.51 1.78 -34.18
N ALA A 130 3.69 1.55 -32.89
CA ALA A 130 4.89 0.98 -32.33
C ALA A 130 4.88 -0.57 -32.47
N SER A 131 6.07 -1.15 -32.59
CA SER A 131 6.24 -2.61 -32.49
C SER A 131 6.13 -3.13 -31.06
N THR A 132 6.45 -2.27 -30.10
CA THR A 132 6.29 -2.51 -28.68
C THR A 132 4.86 -2.21 -28.26
N SER A 133 4.28 -3.05 -27.38
CA SER A 133 2.96 -2.81 -26.78
C SER A 133 3.05 -2.83 -25.26
N LEU A 134 2.14 -2.10 -24.62
CA LEU A 134 1.99 -2.06 -23.16
C LEU A 134 0.52 -2.30 -22.83
N THR A 135 0.23 -3.38 -22.13
CA THR A 135 -1.13 -3.64 -21.59
C THR A 135 -1.18 -3.13 -20.15
N ILE A 136 -2.14 -2.28 -19.88
CA ILE A 136 -2.37 -1.64 -18.57
C ILE A 136 -3.83 -1.78 -18.18
N ASP A 137 -4.04 -2.05 -16.91
CA ASP A 137 -5.36 -2.07 -16.29
C ASP A 137 -5.50 -0.84 -15.41
N GLY A 138 -6.64 -0.18 -15.49
CA GLY A 138 -6.84 1.03 -14.71
C GLY A 138 -8.30 1.37 -14.51
N LYS A 139 -8.53 2.36 -13.65
CA LYS A 139 -9.83 2.97 -13.47
C LYS A 139 -10.03 4.06 -14.51
N VAL A 140 -11.19 4.07 -15.12
CA VAL A 140 -11.55 5.17 -16.03
C VAL A 140 -12.13 6.31 -15.23
N GLU A 141 -11.57 7.48 -15.40
CA GLU A 141 -12.04 8.71 -14.78
C GLU A 141 -12.19 9.82 -15.82
N LYS A 142 -13.10 10.75 -15.55
CA LYS A 142 -13.18 11.95 -16.38
C LYS A 142 -11.96 12.83 -16.12
N LEU A 143 -11.34 13.35 -17.17
CA LEU A 143 -10.30 14.36 -17.05
C LEU A 143 -10.97 15.68 -16.60
N SER A 144 -11.16 15.83 -15.29
CA SER A 144 -11.96 16.92 -14.69
C SER A 144 -11.11 17.97 -13.98
N ASP A 145 -9.81 17.72 -13.80
CA ASP A 145 -8.88 18.71 -13.27
C ASP A 145 -8.63 19.78 -14.36
N PRO A 146 -8.96 21.06 -14.11
CA PRO A 146 -8.81 22.10 -15.10
C PRO A 146 -7.36 22.34 -15.53
N GLU A 147 -6.39 22.10 -14.67
CA GLU A 147 -4.97 22.23 -15.00
C GLU A 147 -4.51 21.09 -15.92
N LEU A 148 -4.86 19.85 -15.58
CA LEU A 148 -4.56 18.69 -16.43
C LEU A 148 -5.26 18.79 -17.78
N GLU A 149 -6.52 19.21 -17.82
CA GLU A 149 -7.25 19.46 -19.08
C GLU A 149 -6.55 20.52 -19.93
N LYS A 150 -6.08 21.59 -19.32
CA LYS A 150 -5.33 22.64 -20.02
C LYS A 150 -4.01 22.11 -20.61
N TYR A 151 -3.25 21.30 -19.84
CA TYR A 151 -2.02 20.71 -20.36
C TYR A 151 -2.29 19.69 -21.46
N PHE A 152 -3.34 18.89 -21.31
CA PHE A 152 -3.77 17.94 -22.34
C PHE A 152 -4.13 18.66 -23.64
N ASN A 153 -4.97 19.71 -23.57
CA ASN A 153 -5.35 20.51 -24.72
C ASN A 153 -4.15 21.19 -25.38
N LYS A 154 -3.21 21.72 -24.57
CA LYS A 154 -1.98 22.30 -25.08
C LYS A 154 -1.14 21.28 -25.83
N ALA A 155 -0.98 20.08 -25.28
CA ALA A 155 -0.23 19.00 -25.93
C ALA A 155 -0.89 18.62 -27.28
N LEU A 156 -2.22 18.54 -27.33
CA LEU A 156 -2.94 18.28 -28.58
C LEU A 156 -2.75 19.40 -29.59
N GLU A 157 -2.78 20.65 -29.15
CA GLU A 157 -2.52 21.83 -30.01
C GLU A 157 -1.08 21.81 -30.57
N ASP A 158 -0.08 21.51 -29.73
CA ASP A 158 1.33 21.40 -30.14
C ASP A 158 1.54 20.26 -31.16
N LEU A 159 0.70 19.21 -31.11
CA LEU A 159 0.66 18.11 -32.08
C LEU A 159 -0.19 18.42 -33.33
N GLY A 160 -0.81 19.61 -33.41
CA GLY A 160 -1.65 20.00 -34.50
C GLY A 160 -3.02 19.33 -34.53
N ILE A 161 -3.42 18.65 -33.44
CA ILE A 161 -4.71 17.97 -33.31
C ILE A 161 -5.77 19.00 -32.88
N LYS A 162 -6.68 19.34 -33.80
CA LYS A 162 -7.76 20.29 -33.55
C LYS A 162 -9.10 19.56 -33.62
N GLY A 163 -9.92 19.70 -32.57
CA GLY A 163 -11.14 18.90 -32.35
C GLY A 163 -12.38 19.30 -33.21
N ASN A 164 -12.24 19.92 -34.40
CA ASN A 164 -13.36 20.46 -35.14
C ASN A 164 -13.49 20.10 -36.63
N ASP A 165 -12.56 19.40 -37.23
CA ASP A 165 -12.64 19.06 -38.65
C ASP A 165 -13.17 17.62 -38.89
N LYS A 166 -13.97 17.42 -39.94
CA LYS A 166 -14.75 16.19 -40.21
C LYS A 166 -13.92 14.91 -40.50
N ASN A 167 -12.59 15.02 -40.55
CA ASN A 167 -11.66 13.91 -40.70
C ASN A 167 -10.78 13.71 -39.45
N GLU A 168 -11.23 14.18 -38.30
CA GLU A 168 -10.37 14.43 -37.16
C GLU A 168 -10.35 13.34 -36.12
N ILE A 169 -9.21 13.33 -35.43
CA ILE A 169 -8.96 12.55 -34.23
C ILE A 169 -9.98 12.95 -33.15
N LYS A 170 -10.81 12.02 -32.73
CA LYS A 170 -11.81 12.23 -31.67
C LYS A 170 -11.11 12.43 -30.33
N ILE A 171 -11.29 13.57 -29.69
CA ILE A 171 -10.71 13.85 -28.38
C ILE A 171 -11.63 13.29 -27.28
N ARG A 172 -11.10 12.39 -26.45
CA ARG A 172 -11.80 11.82 -25.30
C ARG A 172 -11.23 12.42 -24.02
N TYR A 173 -11.99 13.28 -23.35
CA TYR A 173 -11.62 13.88 -22.05
C TYR A 173 -11.79 12.86 -20.91
N ILE A 174 -11.11 11.74 -21.04
CA ILE A 174 -11.06 10.67 -20.05
C ILE A 174 -9.61 10.27 -19.81
N THR A 175 -9.34 9.82 -18.60
CA THR A 175 -8.03 9.33 -18.17
C THR A 175 -8.16 7.88 -17.72
N LEU A 176 -7.27 7.03 -18.17
CA LEU A 176 -7.05 5.71 -17.58
C LEU A 176 -6.03 5.84 -16.46
N ASP A 177 -6.51 5.83 -15.21
CA ASP A 177 -5.66 5.85 -14.02
C ASP A 177 -5.13 4.43 -13.72
N ALA A 178 -3.91 4.15 -14.16
CA ALA A 178 -3.19 2.91 -13.89
C ALA A 178 -2.23 3.02 -12.69
N THR A 179 -2.35 4.08 -11.89
CA THR A 179 -1.52 4.28 -10.69
C THR A 179 -1.94 3.37 -9.54
N ARG A 180 -3.21 2.96 -9.53
CA ARG A 180 -3.80 2.12 -8.49
C ARG A 180 -3.59 0.64 -8.79
N ASN A 181 -2.79 0.00 -7.97
CA ASN A 181 -2.62 -1.44 -8.05
C ASN A 181 -3.73 -2.15 -7.24
N ARG A 182 -4.59 -2.88 -7.94
CA ARG A 182 -5.67 -3.69 -7.35
C ARG A 182 -5.17 -4.65 -6.27
N GLY A 183 -4.01 -5.29 -6.51
CA GLY A 183 -3.38 -6.19 -5.55
C GLY A 183 -2.97 -5.48 -4.25
N ASN A 184 -2.45 -4.26 -4.36
CA ASN A 184 -2.07 -3.48 -3.17
C ASN A 184 -3.29 -3.09 -2.34
N LEU A 185 -4.42 -2.74 -2.97
CA LEU A 185 -5.66 -2.42 -2.24
C LEU A 185 -6.19 -3.63 -1.47
N TRP A 186 -6.18 -4.81 -2.09
CA TRP A 186 -6.53 -6.07 -1.41
C TRP A 186 -5.59 -6.35 -0.24
N MET A 187 -4.28 -6.24 -0.47
CA MET A 187 -3.28 -6.49 0.57
C MET A 187 -3.45 -5.54 1.76
N VAL A 188 -3.63 -4.25 1.51
CA VAL A 188 -3.87 -3.23 2.56
C VAL A 188 -5.16 -3.54 3.32
N THR A 189 -6.25 -3.82 2.63
CA THR A 189 -7.55 -4.15 3.25
C THR A 189 -7.45 -5.38 4.14
N ILE A 190 -6.83 -6.46 3.66
CA ILE A 190 -6.64 -7.70 4.42
C ILE A 190 -5.73 -7.46 5.63
N LEU A 191 -4.64 -6.71 5.45
CA LEU A 191 -3.69 -6.41 6.53
C LEU A 191 -4.36 -5.63 7.67
N PHE A 192 -5.14 -4.61 7.36
CA PHE A 192 -5.88 -3.85 8.38
C PHE A 192 -6.99 -4.69 9.02
N LEU A 193 -7.68 -5.53 8.26
CA LEU A 193 -8.71 -6.43 8.79
C LEU A 193 -8.11 -7.46 9.76
N LEU A 194 -7.06 -8.19 9.32
CA LEU A 194 -6.40 -9.20 10.16
C LEU A 194 -5.69 -8.57 11.36
N GLY A 195 -5.01 -7.43 11.15
CA GLY A 195 -4.38 -6.68 12.23
C GLY A 195 -5.39 -6.19 13.27
N GLY A 196 -6.53 -5.67 12.81
CA GLY A 196 -7.63 -5.27 13.68
C GLY A 196 -8.21 -6.42 14.48
N LEU A 197 -8.45 -7.56 13.84
CA LEU A 197 -8.91 -8.79 14.51
C LEU A 197 -7.88 -9.31 15.51
N ALA A 198 -6.60 -9.30 15.17
CA ALA A 198 -5.52 -9.70 16.08
C ALA A 198 -5.45 -8.80 17.31
N LEU A 199 -5.66 -7.49 17.17
CA LEU A 199 -5.70 -6.56 18.30
C LEU A 199 -6.94 -6.77 19.17
N LEU A 200 -8.11 -7.08 18.58
CA LEU A 200 -9.33 -7.34 19.32
C LEU A 200 -9.30 -8.66 20.09
N PHE A 201 -8.83 -9.72 19.45
CA PHE A 201 -8.91 -11.08 20.01
C PHE A 201 -7.58 -11.61 20.54
N GLY A 202 -6.44 -10.95 20.24
CA GLY A 202 -5.12 -11.40 20.64
C GLY A 202 -4.95 -11.56 22.15
N GLY A 203 -5.51 -10.64 22.93
CA GLY A 203 -5.47 -10.71 24.39
C GLY A 203 -6.21 -11.93 24.93
N THR A 204 -7.39 -12.22 24.40
CA THR A 204 -8.20 -13.39 24.80
C THR A 204 -7.54 -14.69 24.38
N PHE A 205 -6.95 -14.73 23.18
CA PHE A 205 -6.24 -15.90 22.67
C PHE A 205 -4.99 -16.25 23.49
N ILE A 206 -4.18 -15.22 23.81
CA ILE A 206 -2.99 -15.39 24.68
C ILE A 206 -3.39 -15.86 26.08
N SER A 207 -4.46 -15.30 26.65
CA SER A 207 -5.03 -15.71 27.92
C SER A 207 -5.48 -17.18 27.89
N MET A 208 -6.12 -17.60 26.81
CA MET A 208 -6.57 -18.98 26.64
C MET A 208 -5.41 -19.97 26.53
N ILE A 209 -4.33 -19.61 25.82
CA ILE A 209 -3.10 -20.42 25.73
C ILE A 209 -2.43 -20.53 27.11
N LYS A 210 -2.28 -19.41 27.83
CA LYS A 210 -1.70 -19.42 29.19
C LYS A 210 -2.53 -20.27 30.15
N ASN A 211 -3.84 -20.18 30.11
CA ASN A 211 -4.71 -20.99 30.95
C ASN A 211 -4.62 -22.48 30.63
N ARG A 212 -4.46 -22.85 29.33
CA ARG A 212 -4.23 -24.25 28.94
C ARG A 212 -2.85 -24.76 29.42
N ALA A 213 -1.82 -23.95 29.33
CA ALA A 213 -0.48 -24.27 29.80
C ALA A 213 -0.46 -24.45 31.33
N ASN A 214 -1.10 -23.51 32.05
CA ASN A 214 -1.23 -23.59 33.51
C ASN A 214 -2.00 -24.82 33.98
N LYS A 215 -3.11 -25.18 33.30
CA LYS A 215 -3.87 -26.41 33.59
C LYS A 215 -3.01 -27.66 33.37
N LYS A 216 -2.17 -27.71 32.34
CA LYS A 216 -1.24 -28.83 32.11
C LYS A 216 -0.17 -28.91 33.20
N MET A 217 0.40 -27.77 33.60
CA MET A 217 1.36 -27.72 34.70
C MET A 217 0.75 -28.18 36.03
N LEU A 218 -0.45 -27.73 36.37
CA LEU A 218 -1.18 -28.17 37.56
C LEU A 218 -1.45 -29.67 37.54
N ALA A 219 -1.94 -30.21 36.44
CA ALA A 219 -2.20 -31.64 36.30
C ALA A 219 -0.90 -32.47 36.40
N THR A 220 0.24 -31.97 35.92
CA THR A 220 1.53 -32.62 36.07
C THR A 220 2.01 -32.57 37.52
N ALA A 221 1.83 -31.43 38.20
CA ALA A 221 2.19 -31.26 39.61
C ALA A 221 1.31 -32.16 40.53
N GLU A 222 0.02 -32.28 40.27
CA GLU A 222 -0.89 -33.19 40.98
C GLU A 222 -0.49 -34.67 40.81
N ARG A 223 -0.11 -35.08 39.59
CA ARG A 223 0.39 -36.43 39.33
C ARG A 223 1.69 -36.71 40.11
N ALA A 224 2.64 -35.78 40.08
CA ALA A 224 3.88 -35.91 40.82
C ALA A 224 3.67 -35.96 42.35
N ASN A 225 2.65 -35.24 42.84
CA ASN A 225 2.32 -35.26 44.27
C ASN A 225 1.62 -36.57 44.67
N ASN A 226 0.72 -37.09 43.81
CA ASN A 226 0.07 -38.38 44.05
C ASN A 226 1.08 -39.54 43.98
N GLU A 227 2.03 -39.52 43.03
CA GLU A 227 3.13 -40.52 42.99
C GLU A 227 4.04 -40.43 44.18
N ARG A 228 4.22 -39.26 44.81
CA ARG A 228 4.94 -39.14 46.09
C ARG A 228 4.10 -39.65 47.26
N ALA A 229 2.80 -39.50 47.28
CA ALA A 229 1.91 -39.96 48.33
C ALA A 229 1.71 -41.47 48.29
N GLU A 230 1.79 -42.11 47.11
CA GLU A 230 1.73 -43.56 46.93
C GLU A 230 3.01 -44.30 47.31
N ARG A 231 4.14 -43.61 47.44
CA ARG A 231 5.37 -44.19 48.03
C ARG A 231 5.16 -44.20 49.53
N THR A 232 4.54 -45.26 50.03
CA THR A 232 4.49 -45.55 51.46
C THR A 232 5.89 -45.56 52.04
N PRO A 233 6.07 -45.00 53.26
CA PRO A 233 7.34 -45.03 53.92
C PRO A 233 7.53 -46.42 54.58
N ASP A 234 7.70 -47.40 53.74
CA ASP A 234 8.15 -48.74 54.21
C ASP A 234 9.57 -48.91 53.73
N ASP A 235 10.48 -48.17 54.35
CA ASP A 235 11.84 -48.54 54.48
C ASP A 235 12.43 -47.77 55.66
N ASN A 236 12.79 -48.52 56.71
CA ASN A 236 13.62 -48.12 57.81
C ASN A 236 14.75 -47.21 57.32
N PHE A 237 14.58 -45.93 57.38
CA PHE A 237 15.71 -45.02 57.32
C PHE A 237 16.39 -45.07 58.67
N ASP A 238 17.38 -45.95 58.75
CA ASP A 238 18.43 -45.96 59.76
C ASP A 238 18.94 -44.52 59.87
N PHE A 239 18.71 -43.93 61.03
CA PHE A 239 19.16 -42.61 61.39
C PHE A 239 20.60 -42.63 61.68
N MET A 240 21.45 -42.82 60.65
CA MET A 240 22.93 -42.74 60.81
C MET A 240 23.40 -41.41 60.19
N ASP A 241 23.81 -40.56 61.09
CA ASP A 241 24.91 -39.62 60.97
C ASP A 241 24.69 -38.41 60.04
N ILE A 242 23.95 -37.45 60.56
CA ILE A 242 24.00 -36.10 60.04
C ILE A 242 25.18 -35.35 60.63
N GLY A 243 26.37 -35.65 60.13
CA GLY A 243 27.60 -34.96 60.49
C GLY A 243 28.38 -34.57 59.26
N SER A 244 27.90 -33.60 58.55
CA SER A 244 28.72 -32.62 57.77
C SER A 244 27.86 -31.84 56.81
N TYR A 245 27.28 -30.77 57.29
CA TYR A 245 26.78 -29.73 56.36
C TYR A 245 27.95 -28.99 55.74
N GLU A 246 28.50 -29.52 54.65
CA GLU A 246 29.33 -28.73 53.79
C GLU A 246 28.45 -27.59 53.21
N LYS A 247 28.85 -26.38 53.52
CA LYS A 247 28.30 -25.15 52.92
C LYS A 247 28.36 -25.24 51.41
N ILE A 248 27.28 -25.64 50.77
CA ILE A 248 27.12 -25.39 49.34
C ILE A 248 27.00 -23.87 49.17
N SER A 249 28.12 -23.30 48.76
CA SER A 249 28.20 -21.90 48.32
C SER A 249 27.19 -21.67 47.20
N ASN A 250 26.19 -20.85 47.47
CA ASN A 250 25.30 -20.33 46.48
C ASN A 250 26.07 -19.45 45.49
N ASN A 251 26.61 -20.03 44.42
CA ASN A 251 26.97 -19.31 43.23
C ASN A 251 25.72 -19.21 42.33
N GLY A 252 24.74 -18.46 42.81
CA GLY A 252 23.72 -17.96 41.95
C GLY A 252 24.32 -16.82 41.11
N TYR A 253 24.31 -16.99 39.81
CA TYR A 253 24.55 -15.93 38.88
C TYR A 253 23.46 -14.85 39.09
N LEU A 254 23.78 -13.87 39.95
CA LEU A 254 23.09 -12.59 39.92
C LEU A 254 23.74 -11.79 38.80
N GLY A 255 22.93 -11.50 37.78
CA GLY A 255 23.31 -10.55 36.74
C GLY A 255 23.75 -9.24 37.40
N GLU A 256 24.83 -8.69 36.89
CA GLU A 256 25.32 -7.37 37.28
C GLU A 256 24.24 -6.32 36.98
N ASP A 257 23.47 -6.00 38.01
CA ASP A 257 22.72 -4.74 38.02
C ASP A 257 23.74 -3.62 38.06
N THR A 258 23.87 -2.94 36.95
CA THR A 258 24.65 -1.71 36.79
C THR A 258 24.12 -0.69 37.81
N ILE A 259 24.82 -0.54 38.90
CA ILE A 259 24.59 0.49 39.91
C ILE A 259 24.82 1.83 39.16
N MET A 260 23.74 2.57 38.86
CA MET A 260 23.85 3.93 38.41
C MET A 260 24.49 4.80 39.49
N ASP A 261 25.65 5.38 39.16
CA ASP A 261 26.33 6.38 39.96
C ASP A 261 25.47 7.65 40.00
N PRO A 262 24.97 8.10 41.15
CA PRO A 262 24.10 9.28 41.27
C PRO A 262 24.82 10.61 41.05
N ASN A 263 26.14 10.63 40.76
CA ASN A 263 26.90 11.85 40.60
C ASN A 263 27.42 12.15 39.21
N LYS A 264 26.86 11.49 38.15
CA LYS A 264 27.21 11.83 36.78
C LYS A 264 26.35 13.00 36.32
N PRO A 265 26.91 14.17 35.96
CA PRO A 265 26.11 15.26 35.46
C PRO A 265 25.50 14.90 34.12
N GLU A 266 24.17 15.06 34.01
CA GLU A 266 23.43 14.98 32.78
C GLU A 266 23.96 16.03 31.79
N GLU A 267 24.58 15.56 30.70
CA GLU A 267 24.79 16.39 29.51
C GLU A 267 23.42 16.67 28.91
N GLU A 268 22.95 17.92 29.07
CA GLU A 268 21.82 18.46 28.36
C GLU A 268 22.06 18.38 26.84
N GLU A 269 21.59 17.33 26.20
CA GLU A 269 21.37 17.35 24.75
C GLU A 269 20.27 18.38 24.45
N ARG A 270 20.72 19.56 24.04
CA ARG A 270 19.87 20.63 23.48
C ARG A 270 19.22 20.10 22.21
N PHE A 271 18.03 19.54 22.34
CA PHE A 271 17.13 19.40 21.20
C PHE A 271 16.76 20.80 20.71
N GLY A 272 17.38 21.17 19.57
CA GLY A 272 17.04 22.38 18.85
C GLY A 272 15.56 22.34 18.46
N THR A 273 14.82 23.33 18.90
CA THR A 273 13.45 23.61 18.47
C THR A 273 13.41 23.69 16.95
N PRO A 274 12.55 22.90 16.26
CA PRO A 274 12.37 23.08 14.84
C PRO A 274 11.68 24.41 14.59
N ASP A 275 12.39 25.26 13.87
CA ASP A 275 11.93 26.54 13.34
C ASP A 275 10.65 26.34 12.53
N ARG A 276 9.62 27.05 12.96
CA ARG A 276 8.27 27.03 12.40
C ARG A 276 8.30 27.81 11.09
N ARG A 277 8.78 27.16 10.00
CA ARG A 277 8.67 27.73 8.66
C ARG A 277 7.33 27.41 8.05
N GLU A 278 6.75 28.47 7.57
CA GLU A 278 5.50 28.65 6.89
C GLU A 278 5.15 27.53 5.89
N ARG A 279 3.89 27.14 6.00
CA ARG A 279 3.20 26.19 5.13
C ARG A 279 2.92 26.89 3.81
N THR A 280 3.77 26.73 2.83
CA THR A 280 3.44 26.97 1.43
C THR A 280 3.00 25.66 0.82
N GLU A 281 1.73 25.57 0.48
CA GLU A 281 1.16 24.51 -0.37
C GLU A 281 1.63 24.78 -1.80
N ASP A 282 2.85 24.36 -2.11
CA ASP A 282 3.35 24.35 -3.49
C ASP A 282 3.15 22.97 -4.10
N ASN A 283 1.93 22.72 -4.61
CA ASN A 283 1.72 21.73 -5.65
C ASN A 283 2.36 22.27 -6.94
N LYS A 284 3.67 22.08 -7.09
CA LYS A 284 4.34 22.40 -8.35
C LYS A 284 4.13 21.26 -9.34
N ILE A 285 3.23 21.47 -10.28
CA ILE A 285 3.17 20.68 -11.52
C ILE A 285 4.37 21.11 -12.37
N SER A 286 5.31 20.19 -12.58
CA SER A 286 6.50 20.45 -13.40
C SER A 286 6.26 19.97 -14.82
N ILE A 287 6.29 20.89 -15.78
CA ILE A 287 6.20 20.58 -17.21
C ILE A 287 7.60 20.17 -17.67
N SER A 288 7.79 18.89 -17.97
CA SER A 288 8.98 18.46 -18.70
C SER A 288 8.79 18.71 -20.20
N GLY A 289 8.99 19.97 -20.60
CA GLY A 289 9.15 20.30 -22.00
C GLY A 289 10.48 19.76 -22.50
N ARG A 290 10.53 18.51 -22.96
CA ARG A 290 11.61 18.09 -23.84
C ARG A 290 11.39 18.70 -25.22
N ASN A 291 12.39 19.44 -25.69
CA ASN A 291 12.47 20.01 -27.01
C ASN A 291 11.96 19.02 -28.06
N LEU A 292 10.77 19.26 -28.58
CA LEU A 292 10.33 18.66 -29.82
C LEU A 292 11.22 19.23 -30.92
N ILE A 293 12.07 18.38 -31.46
CA ILE A 293 12.97 18.65 -32.56
C ILE A 293 12.17 19.11 -33.76
N LYS A 294 12.56 20.25 -34.29
CA LYS A 294 12.09 20.80 -35.56
C LYS A 294 12.35 19.87 -36.71
#